data_bf90a80d04e2ed800af197431524e735
#
_entry.id   bf90a80d04e2ed800af197431524e735
#
_cell.length_a   1.000
_cell.length_b   1.000
_cell.length_c   1.000
_cell.angle_alpha   90.00
_cell.angle_beta   90.00
_cell.angle_gamma   90.00
#
_symmetry.space_group_name_H-M   'P 1'
#
loop_
_entity.id
_entity.type
_entity.pdbx_description
1 polymer ?
#
loop_
_entity_poly.entity_id
_entity_poly.type
_entity_poly.pdbx_seq_one_letter_code
_entity_poly.pdbx_strand_id
1 'polypeptide(L)'
;MEIKPFNQGNIDLVAEMAEGVWGKNQGAHGSAVARIFCQYLTRYYLYSADLALQAEDEDGMQAIAFAWLPGETNSAATWLRNQLPSLTDDEQQKLLTNERYIMRTDEELLSKMLPNSAKLSFFISKKKGYGTSVLNALIEQLRKRGIEWLYLWTDCTCNWQYYPKHGFEFVGEAKVPEFSTDEEEYTNQIYRKHIKI
;
A
#
# COMPACT_ATOMS: atom_id res chain seq x y z
N MET A 1 0.14 6.24 22.55
CA MET A 1 0.46 5.59 21.26
C MET A 1 1.38 4.43 21.53
N GLU A 2 0.99 3.23 21.13
CA GLU A 2 1.77 2.01 21.15
C GLU A 2 2.02 1.55 19.73
N ILE A 3 3.25 1.09 19.42
CA ILE A 3 3.59 0.50 18.13
C ILE A 3 3.90 -0.97 18.36
N LYS A 4 3.24 -1.85 17.62
CA LYS A 4 3.35 -3.30 17.77
C LYS A 4 3.28 -4.02 16.42
N PRO A 5 3.68 -5.30 16.35
CA PRO A 5 3.45 -6.13 15.17
C PRO A 5 1.99 -6.11 14.77
N PHE A 6 1.74 -6.11 13.46
CA PHE A 6 0.38 -6.13 12.92
C PHE A 6 -0.33 -7.44 13.28
N ASN A 7 -1.52 -7.32 13.82
CA ASN A 7 -2.39 -8.46 14.05
C ASN A 7 -3.19 -8.77 12.78
N GLN A 8 -2.97 -9.93 12.17
CA GLN A 8 -3.68 -10.35 10.96
C GLN A 8 -5.21 -10.43 11.14
N GLY A 9 -5.71 -10.57 12.37
CA GLY A 9 -7.14 -10.44 12.67
C GLY A 9 -7.71 -9.06 12.37
N ASN A 10 -6.86 -8.03 12.18
CA ASN A 10 -7.24 -6.66 11.89
C ASN A 10 -7.29 -6.33 10.37
N ILE A 11 -7.22 -7.33 9.49
CA ILE A 11 -7.28 -7.09 8.03
C ILE A 11 -8.51 -6.29 7.63
N ASP A 12 -9.66 -6.59 8.21
CA ASP A 12 -10.92 -5.90 7.88
C ASP A 12 -10.91 -4.44 8.38
N LEU A 13 -10.29 -4.16 9.54
CA LEU A 13 -10.10 -2.79 10.02
C LEU A 13 -9.17 -1.98 9.10
N VAL A 14 -8.10 -2.61 8.59
CA VAL A 14 -7.23 -1.97 7.61
C VAL A 14 -7.97 -1.74 6.29
N ALA A 15 -8.79 -2.69 5.86
CA ALA A 15 -9.60 -2.53 4.65
C ALA A 15 -10.59 -1.36 4.77
N GLU A 16 -11.20 -1.15 5.94
CA GLU A 16 -12.04 0.03 6.21
C GLU A 16 -11.24 1.34 6.12
N MET A 17 -10.02 1.37 6.68
CA MET A 17 -9.12 2.52 6.54
C MET A 17 -8.77 2.78 5.07
N ALA A 18 -8.48 1.73 4.31
CA ALA A 18 -8.15 1.78 2.89
C ALA A 18 -9.36 2.26 2.05
N GLU A 19 -10.57 1.87 2.42
CA GLU A 19 -11.79 2.31 1.73
C GLU A 19 -11.97 3.83 1.81
N GLY A 20 -11.61 4.45 2.92
CA GLY A 20 -11.61 5.90 3.07
C GLY A 20 -10.67 6.62 2.11
N VAL A 21 -9.64 5.96 1.60
CA VAL A 21 -8.64 6.52 0.68
C VAL A 21 -8.97 6.14 -0.78
N TRP A 22 -9.15 4.83 -1.05
CA TRP A 22 -9.25 4.30 -2.42
C TRP A 22 -10.63 3.73 -2.78
N GLY A 23 -11.49 3.45 -1.81
CA GLY A 23 -12.78 2.77 -2.02
C GLY A 23 -13.73 3.55 -2.93
N LYS A 24 -13.72 4.88 -2.86
CA LYS A 24 -14.59 5.74 -3.68
C LYS A 24 -14.39 5.56 -5.20
N ASN A 25 -13.20 5.12 -5.62
CA ASN A 25 -12.88 4.87 -7.02
C ASN A 25 -13.42 3.51 -7.49
N GLN A 26 -13.89 2.65 -6.58
CA GLN A 26 -14.39 1.33 -6.86
C GLN A 26 -15.92 1.26 -6.92
N GLY A 27 -16.61 2.11 -6.16
CA GLY A 27 -18.06 2.12 -6.06
C GLY A 27 -18.56 3.01 -4.93
N ALA A 28 -19.84 2.89 -4.58
CA ALA A 28 -20.37 3.57 -3.40
C ALA A 28 -19.66 3.05 -2.14
N HIS A 29 -19.45 3.93 -1.16
CA HIS A 29 -18.88 3.55 0.14
C HIS A 29 -19.70 2.41 0.77
N GLY A 30 -19.02 1.39 1.27
CA GLY A 30 -19.64 0.19 1.85
C GLY A 30 -20.18 -0.81 0.82
N SER A 31 -20.04 -0.55 -0.50
CA SER A 31 -20.43 -1.53 -1.52
C SER A 31 -19.57 -2.80 -1.46
N ALA A 32 -20.10 -3.93 -1.93
CA ALA A 32 -19.37 -5.19 -1.93
C ALA A 32 -18.05 -5.09 -2.71
N VAL A 33 -18.07 -4.44 -3.88
CA VAL A 33 -16.88 -4.28 -4.73
C VAL A 33 -15.82 -3.41 -4.07
N ALA A 34 -16.19 -2.28 -3.43
CA ALA A 34 -15.24 -1.42 -2.71
C ALA A 34 -14.61 -2.14 -1.53
N ARG A 35 -15.40 -2.88 -0.76
CA ARG A 35 -14.93 -3.68 0.37
C ARG A 35 -13.97 -4.79 -0.09
N ILE A 36 -14.35 -5.59 -1.09
CA ILE A 36 -13.51 -6.66 -1.64
C ILE A 36 -12.19 -6.09 -2.18
N PHE A 37 -12.23 -4.96 -2.88
CA PHE A 37 -11.02 -4.29 -3.35
C PHE A 37 -10.07 -3.92 -2.19
N CYS A 38 -10.57 -3.27 -1.15
CA CYS A 38 -9.75 -2.84 -0.02
C CYS A 38 -9.24 -4.03 0.82
N GLN A 39 -10.03 -5.09 0.95
CA GLN A 39 -9.58 -6.34 1.55
C GLN A 39 -8.49 -7.03 0.69
N TYR A 40 -8.62 -6.97 -0.63
CA TYR A 40 -7.59 -7.46 -1.55
C TYR A 40 -6.30 -6.66 -1.41
N LEU A 41 -6.36 -5.32 -1.44
CA LEU A 41 -5.18 -4.46 -1.24
C LEU A 41 -4.45 -4.79 0.06
N THR A 42 -5.18 -4.91 1.15
CA THR A 42 -4.59 -5.23 2.46
C THR A 42 -3.85 -6.56 2.43
N ARG A 43 -4.44 -7.60 1.83
CA ARG A 43 -3.82 -8.93 1.70
C ARG A 43 -2.66 -8.93 0.72
N TYR A 44 -2.81 -8.21 -0.39
CA TYR A 44 -1.79 -8.12 -1.43
C TYR A 44 -0.50 -7.47 -0.92
N TYR A 45 -0.61 -6.47 -0.07
CA TYR A 45 0.53 -5.76 0.49
C TYR A 45 1.04 -6.31 1.82
N LEU A 46 0.35 -7.30 2.39
CA LEU A 46 0.78 -8.01 3.60
C LEU A 46 1.55 -9.29 3.21
N TYR A 47 2.87 -9.21 3.14
CA TYR A 47 3.73 -10.34 2.80
C TYR A 47 4.27 -11.03 4.06
N SER A 48 4.94 -10.29 4.92
CA SER A 48 5.56 -10.80 6.13
C SER A 48 4.95 -10.16 7.37
N ALA A 49 4.56 -10.97 8.35
CA ALA A 49 4.09 -10.48 9.64
C ALA A 49 5.18 -9.68 10.39
N ASP A 50 6.45 -10.04 10.19
CA ASP A 50 7.58 -9.40 10.84
C ASP A 50 7.89 -7.98 10.29
N LEU A 51 7.41 -7.66 9.10
CA LEU A 51 7.57 -6.35 8.45
C LEU A 51 6.22 -5.63 8.30
N ALA A 52 5.28 -5.96 9.15
CA ALA A 52 3.99 -5.30 9.24
C ALA A 52 3.79 -4.76 10.66
N LEU A 53 3.62 -3.46 10.79
CA LEU A 53 3.44 -2.77 12.05
C LEU A 53 2.11 -2.02 12.09
N GLN A 54 1.54 -1.90 13.27
CA GLN A 54 0.38 -1.05 13.57
C GLN A 54 0.70 -0.13 14.75
N ALA A 55 0.11 1.07 14.72
CA ALA A 55 0.14 2.02 15.82
C ALA A 55 -1.27 2.23 16.35
N GLU A 56 -1.42 2.13 17.67
CA GLU A 56 -2.71 2.18 18.38
C GLU A 56 -2.69 3.18 19.53
N ASP A 57 -3.88 3.59 19.93
CA ASP A 57 -4.17 4.27 21.19
C ASP A 57 -5.49 3.75 21.79
N GLU A 58 -6.09 4.50 22.72
CA GLU A 58 -7.36 4.19 23.36
C GLU A 58 -8.54 4.09 22.37
N ASP A 59 -8.44 4.76 21.22
CA ASP A 59 -9.43 4.73 20.15
C ASP A 59 -9.17 3.58 19.14
N GLY A 60 -8.19 2.72 19.41
CA GLY A 60 -7.80 1.58 18.57
C GLY A 60 -6.73 1.91 17.55
N MET A 61 -6.71 1.18 16.43
CA MET A 61 -5.69 1.30 15.40
C MET A 61 -5.79 2.63 14.62
N GLN A 62 -4.69 3.39 14.61
CA GLN A 62 -4.60 4.73 14.01
C GLN A 62 -3.71 4.78 12.77
N ALA A 63 -2.74 3.86 12.65
CA ALA A 63 -1.87 3.80 11.49
C ALA A 63 -1.30 2.39 11.29
N ILE A 64 -0.95 2.08 10.05
CA ILE A 64 -0.21 0.86 9.67
C ILE A 64 0.94 1.22 8.74
N ALA A 65 1.98 0.40 8.77
CA ALA A 65 3.05 0.42 7.78
C ALA A 65 3.53 -1.01 7.54
N PHE A 66 3.46 -1.46 6.28
CA PHE A 66 3.92 -2.77 5.84
C PHE A 66 5.08 -2.61 4.87
N ALA A 67 6.06 -3.49 4.97
CA ALA A 67 7.13 -3.58 3.99
C ALA A 67 7.17 -4.98 3.36
N TRP A 68 7.76 -5.01 2.17
CA TRP A 68 7.97 -6.20 1.37
C TRP A 68 9.44 -6.29 0.95
N LEU A 69 9.98 -7.50 0.99
CA LEU A 69 11.31 -7.81 0.48
C LEU A 69 11.21 -8.55 -0.86
N PRO A 70 12.08 -8.26 -1.84
CA PRO A 70 12.08 -8.97 -3.11
C PRO A 70 12.13 -10.49 -2.94
N GLY A 71 11.21 -11.20 -3.61
CA GLY A 71 11.08 -12.65 -3.55
C GLY A 71 10.01 -13.18 -2.58
N GLU A 72 9.46 -12.34 -1.69
CA GLU A 72 8.31 -12.75 -0.88
C GLU A 72 7.03 -12.82 -1.74
N THR A 73 6.19 -13.80 -1.43
CA THR A 73 4.89 -14.04 -2.12
C THR A 73 3.77 -14.14 -1.10
N ASN A 74 2.53 -13.99 -1.56
CA ASN A 74 1.34 -14.18 -0.74
C ASN A 74 0.20 -14.84 -1.54
N SER A 75 -0.92 -15.10 -0.90
CA SER A 75 -2.09 -15.76 -1.48
C SER A 75 -3.22 -14.80 -1.90
N ALA A 76 -2.96 -13.50 -1.97
CA ALA A 76 -4.00 -12.49 -2.21
C ALA A 76 -4.72 -12.68 -3.54
N ALA A 77 -3.99 -13.04 -4.61
CA ALA A 77 -4.59 -13.31 -5.91
C ALA A 77 -5.59 -14.49 -5.85
N THR A 78 -5.23 -15.57 -5.17
CA THR A 78 -6.13 -16.72 -4.96
C THR A 78 -7.35 -16.29 -4.16
N TRP A 79 -7.15 -15.52 -3.10
CA TRP A 79 -8.26 -14.99 -2.30
C TRP A 79 -9.21 -14.14 -3.17
N LEU A 80 -8.68 -13.23 -4.00
CA LEU A 80 -9.48 -12.38 -4.89
C LEU A 80 -10.32 -13.23 -5.86
N ARG A 81 -9.71 -14.25 -6.50
CA ARG A 81 -10.43 -15.15 -7.43
C ARG A 81 -11.64 -15.84 -6.76
N ASN A 82 -11.53 -16.17 -5.48
CA ASN A 82 -12.64 -16.77 -4.72
C ASN A 82 -13.77 -15.78 -4.41
N GLN A 83 -13.52 -14.45 -4.47
CA GLN A 83 -14.56 -13.43 -4.27
C GLN A 83 -15.31 -13.08 -5.56
N LEU A 84 -14.68 -13.20 -6.72
CA LEU A 84 -15.26 -12.78 -8.01
C LEU A 84 -16.66 -13.33 -8.28
N PRO A 85 -16.97 -14.61 -8.01
CA PRO A 85 -18.31 -15.15 -8.30
C PRO A 85 -19.47 -14.47 -7.57
N SER A 86 -19.19 -13.67 -6.53
CA SER A 86 -20.21 -12.91 -5.78
C SER A 86 -20.53 -11.54 -6.40
N LEU A 87 -19.83 -11.14 -7.47
CA LEU A 87 -19.90 -9.84 -8.10
C LEU A 87 -20.47 -9.93 -9.52
N THR A 88 -21.01 -8.82 -10.00
CA THR A 88 -21.40 -8.67 -11.41
C THR A 88 -20.19 -8.69 -12.33
N ASP A 89 -20.37 -8.98 -13.61
CA ASP A 89 -19.29 -9.02 -14.61
C ASP A 89 -18.53 -7.67 -14.69
N ASP A 90 -19.25 -6.55 -14.63
CA ASP A 90 -18.65 -5.21 -14.64
C ASP A 90 -17.77 -4.97 -13.38
N GLU A 91 -18.24 -5.37 -12.21
CA GLU A 91 -17.47 -5.27 -10.97
C GLU A 91 -16.24 -6.17 -10.99
N GLN A 92 -16.36 -7.39 -11.50
CA GLN A 92 -15.24 -8.31 -11.69
C GLN A 92 -14.19 -7.69 -12.62
N GLN A 93 -14.61 -7.17 -13.78
CA GLN A 93 -13.72 -6.54 -14.75
C GLN A 93 -12.99 -5.34 -14.14
N LYS A 94 -13.67 -4.52 -13.35
CA LYS A 94 -13.09 -3.40 -12.64
C LYS A 94 -12.01 -3.83 -11.65
N LEU A 95 -12.28 -4.84 -10.82
CA LEU A 95 -11.31 -5.38 -9.86
C LEU A 95 -10.09 -5.97 -10.57
N LEU A 96 -10.28 -6.73 -11.65
CA LEU A 96 -9.19 -7.34 -12.43
C LEU A 96 -8.34 -6.28 -13.15
N THR A 97 -8.94 -5.16 -13.55
CA THR A 97 -8.21 -4.02 -14.13
C THR A 97 -7.31 -3.37 -13.07
N ASN A 98 -7.83 -3.14 -11.87
CA ASN A 98 -7.05 -2.62 -10.75
C ASN A 98 -5.93 -3.57 -10.32
N GLU A 99 -6.21 -4.89 -10.27
CA GLU A 99 -5.18 -5.88 -9.96
C GLU A 99 -4.01 -5.80 -10.97
N ARG A 100 -4.31 -5.81 -12.28
CA ARG A 100 -3.29 -5.69 -13.32
C ARG A 100 -2.49 -4.39 -13.21
N TYR A 101 -3.16 -3.29 -12.93
CA TYR A 101 -2.53 -1.99 -12.72
C TYR A 101 -1.54 -2.04 -11.55
N ILE A 102 -1.95 -2.56 -10.40
CA ILE A 102 -1.11 -2.67 -9.20
C ILE A 102 0.12 -3.55 -9.48
N MET A 103 -0.08 -4.73 -10.07
CA MET A 103 1.00 -5.67 -10.40
C MET A 103 2.02 -5.03 -11.36
N ARG A 104 1.55 -4.40 -12.43
CA ARG A 104 2.42 -3.71 -13.39
C ARG A 104 3.22 -2.58 -12.74
N THR A 105 2.59 -1.78 -11.88
CA THR A 105 3.27 -0.70 -11.16
C THR A 105 4.31 -1.24 -10.18
N ASP A 106 4.03 -2.36 -9.54
CA ASP A 106 5.00 -3.04 -8.68
C ASP A 106 6.19 -3.60 -9.47
N GLU A 107 5.96 -4.18 -10.65
CA GLU A 107 7.02 -4.64 -11.55
C GLU A 107 7.90 -3.47 -12.02
N GLU A 108 7.29 -2.32 -12.35
CA GLU A 108 8.04 -1.12 -12.69
C GLU A 108 8.89 -0.62 -11.52
N LEU A 109 8.34 -0.56 -10.31
CA LEU A 109 9.09 -0.22 -9.10
C LEU A 109 10.27 -1.17 -8.90
N LEU A 110 10.04 -2.48 -8.99
CA LEU A 110 11.07 -3.51 -8.84
C LEU A 110 12.23 -3.31 -9.80
N SER A 111 11.95 -2.94 -11.05
CA SER A 111 12.98 -2.68 -12.07
C SER A 111 13.91 -1.51 -11.73
N LYS A 112 13.49 -0.64 -10.81
CA LYS A 112 14.25 0.55 -10.37
C LYS A 112 14.90 0.35 -8.98
N MET A 113 14.58 -0.74 -8.27
CA MET A 113 15.12 -0.99 -6.94
C MET A 113 16.59 -1.39 -6.99
N LEU A 114 17.39 -0.78 -6.13
CA LEU A 114 18.80 -1.14 -5.92
C LEU A 114 18.90 -2.43 -5.07
N PRO A 115 20.06 -3.10 -5.07
CA PRO A 115 20.32 -4.18 -4.08
C PRO A 115 20.10 -3.71 -2.65
N ASN A 116 19.80 -4.64 -1.75
CA ASN A 116 19.52 -4.37 -0.33
C ASN A 116 18.37 -3.37 -0.10
N SER A 117 17.33 -3.50 -0.92
CA SER A 117 16.15 -2.65 -0.86
C SER A 117 14.92 -3.39 -0.32
N ALA A 118 14.04 -2.63 0.32
CA ALA A 118 12.67 -3.02 0.64
C ALA A 118 11.67 -2.07 -0.04
N LYS A 119 10.43 -2.52 -0.23
CA LYS A 119 9.31 -1.67 -0.62
C LYS A 119 8.47 -1.37 0.62
N LEU A 120 8.13 -0.09 0.85
CA LEU A 120 7.00 0.30 1.69
C LEU A 120 5.74 -0.09 0.92
N SER A 121 5.16 -1.24 1.24
CA SER A 121 4.09 -1.84 0.45
C SER A 121 2.72 -1.26 0.78
N PHE A 122 2.45 -0.96 2.07
CA PHE A 122 1.19 -0.36 2.47
C PHE A 122 1.40 0.61 3.63
N PHE A 123 0.84 1.81 3.50
CA PHE A 123 1.01 2.86 4.51
C PHE A 123 -0.23 3.73 4.59
N ILE A 124 -0.92 3.69 5.72
CA ILE A 124 -2.12 4.48 6.00
C ILE A 124 -2.04 5.04 7.42
N SER A 125 -2.49 6.28 7.61
CA SER A 125 -2.64 6.89 8.93
C SER A 125 -3.89 7.76 8.99
N LYS A 126 -4.71 7.57 10.02
CA LYS A 126 -5.89 8.38 10.32
C LYS A 126 -5.59 9.57 11.22
N LYS A 127 -4.53 9.47 12.04
CA LYS A 127 -4.22 10.44 13.08
C LYS A 127 -2.83 11.04 12.88
N LYS A 128 -2.74 12.37 12.98
CA LYS A 128 -1.48 13.11 12.80
C LYS A 128 -0.39 12.60 13.75
N GLY A 129 0.80 12.37 13.22
CA GLY A 129 1.99 11.89 13.95
C GLY A 129 2.10 10.36 14.01
N TYR A 130 0.99 9.61 13.98
CA TYR A 130 1.00 8.14 14.06
C TYR A 130 1.67 7.50 12.85
N GLY A 131 1.40 8.02 11.64
CA GLY A 131 2.05 7.56 10.41
C GLY A 131 3.56 7.69 10.48
N THR A 132 4.06 8.88 10.86
CA THR A 132 5.52 9.09 10.98
C THR A 132 6.14 8.16 12.02
N SER A 133 5.48 7.93 13.14
CA SER A 133 5.98 7.07 14.21
C SER A 133 6.06 5.60 13.76
N VAL A 134 4.99 5.06 13.15
CA VAL A 134 4.98 3.66 12.68
C VAL A 134 5.95 3.45 11.53
N LEU A 135 6.10 4.42 10.61
CA LEU A 135 7.07 4.36 9.52
C LEU A 135 8.51 4.37 10.05
N ASN A 136 8.83 5.21 11.03
CA ASN A 136 10.16 5.22 11.64
C ASN A 136 10.47 3.89 12.35
N ALA A 137 9.51 3.30 13.06
CA ALA A 137 9.68 1.99 13.68
C ALA A 137 9.93 0.89 12.64
N LEU A 138 9.23 0.92 11.50
CA LEU A 138 9.46 -0.01 10.39
C LEU A 138 10.85 0.18 9.78
N ILE A 139 11.29 1.42 9.57
CA ILE A 139 12.63 1.74 9.08
C ILE A 139 13.70 1.17 10.01
N GLU A 140 13.54 1.29 11.32
CA GLU A 140 14.48 0.71 12.29
C GLU A 140 14.54 -0.83 12.21
N GLN A 141 13.41 -1.49 11.96
CA GLN A 141 13.41 -2.95 11.73
C GLN A 141 14.13 -3.33 10.44
N LEU A 142 13.92 -2.57 9.36
CA LEU A 142 14.59 -2.78 8.08
C LEU A 142 16.11 -2.58 8.20
N ARG A 143 16.57 -1.54 8.90
CA ARG A 143 17.98 -1.30 9.20
C ARG A 143 18.65 -2.47 9.92
N LYS A 144 17.99 -3.03 10.93
CA LYS A 144 18.48 -4.21 11.67
C LYS A 144 18.63 -5.45 10.78
N ARG A 145 17.95 -5.48 9.63
CA ARG A 145 18.06 -6.54 8.61
C ARG A 145 19.08 -6.22 7.50
N GLY A 146 19.81 -5.11 7.62
CA GLY A 146 20.81 -4.70 6.62
C GLY A 146 20.21 -4.07 5.35
N ILE A 147 18.93 -3.67 5.39
CA ILE A 147 18.32 -2.95 4.27
C ILE A 147 18.84 -1.52 4.25
N GLU A 148 19.25 -1.09 3.05
CA GLU A 148 19.85 0.23 2.83
C GLU A 148 18.88 1.22 2.21
N TRP A 149 17.92 0.72 1.42
CA TRP A 149 16.99 1.56 0.67
C TRP A 149 15.55 1.14 0.91
N LEU A 150 14.68 2.14 1.09
CA LEU A 150 13.23 1.96 1.16
C LEU A 150 12.60 2.66 -0.05
N TYR A 151 11.91 1.88 -0.87
CA TYR A 151 11.19 2.36 -2.05
C TYR A 151 9.69 2.33 -1.82
N LEU A 152 8.97 3.16 -2.55
CA LEU A 152 7.51 3.10 -2.67
C LEU A 152 7.07 3.68 -4.00
N TRP A 153 5.84 3.36 -4.39
CA TRP A 153 5.09 4.13 -5.36
C TRP A 153 3.80 4.66 -4.73
N THR A 154 3.29 5.74 -5.28
CA THR A 154 2.03 6.38 -4.90
C THR A 154 1.40 6.99 -6.14
N ASP A 155 0.10 7.20 -6.14
CA ASP A 155 -0.58 7.88 -7.24
C ASP A 155 -0.86 9.36 -6.93
N CYS A 156 -1.24 10.11 -7.97
CA CYS A 156 -1.50 11.54 -7.89
C CYS A 156 -2.70 11.91 -6.98
N THR A 157 -3.58 10.95 -6.66
CA THR A 157 -4.75 11.18 -5.78
C THR A 157 -4.41 11.02 -4.29
N CYS A 158 -3.25 10.44 -3.99
CA CYS A 158 -2.75 10.26 -2.63
C CYS A 158 -1.99 11.48 -2.10
N ASN A 159 -1.67 11.47 -0.80
CA ASN A 159 -0.84 12.52 -0.19
C ASN A 159 0.66 12.32 -0.51
N TRP A 160 1.02 12.37 -1.80
CA TRP A 160 2.40 12.16 -2.26
C TRP A 160 3.37 13.21 -1.69
N GLN A 161 2.91 14.44 -1.38
CA GLN A 161 3.74 15.50 -0.79
C GLN A 161 4.30 15.13 0.60
N TYR A 162 3.76 14.11 1.23
CA TYR A 162 4.30 13.57 2.47
C TYR A 162 5.74 13.07 2.30
N TYR A 163 6.03 12.36 1.23
CA TYR A 163 7.28 11.65 1.06
C TYR A 163 8.51 12.56 0.93
N PRO A 164 8.54 13.58 0.05
CA PRO A 164 9.66 14.53 0.00
C PRO A 164 9.90 15.23 1.34
N LYS A 165 8.84 15.60 2.05
CA LYS A 165 8.95 16.25 3.38
C LYS A 165 9.56 15.34 4.45
N HIS A 166 9.56 14.03 4.23
CA HIS A 166 10.12 13.02 5.13
C HIS A 166 11.41 12.40 4.59
N GLY A 167 12.09 13.09 3.64
CA GLY A 167 13.41 12.73 3.14
C GLY A 167 13.41 11.59 2.14
N PHE A 168 12.31 11.38 1.43
CA PHE A 168 12.27 10.53 0.25
C PHE A 168 12.64 11.33 -0.99
N GLU A 169 13.45 10.76 -1.84
CA GLU A 169 13.87 11.30 -3.13
C GLU A 169 12.93 10.80 -4.24
N PHE A 170 12.56 11.68 -5.15
CA PHE A 170 11.80 11.33 -6.35
C PHE A 170 12.68 10.52 -7.31
N VAL A 171 12.17 9.39 -7.80
CA VAL A 171 12.86 8.47 -8.71
C VAL A 171 12.31 8.56 -10.13
N GLY A 172 11.02 8.75 -10.26
CA GLY A 172 10.35 8.82 -11.55
C GLY A 172 8.84 8.84 -11.44
N GLU A 173 8.22 9.13 -12.57
CA GLU A 173 6.76 9.20 -12.75
C GLU A 173 6.36 8.44 -14.01
N ALA A 174 5.19 7.84 -13.98
CA ALA A 174 4.59 7.17 -15.14
C ALA A 174 3.12 7.52 -15.25
N LYS A 175 2.67 7.79 -16.49
CA LYS A 175 1.26 7.96 -16.81
C LYS A 175 0.54 6.62 -16.76
N VAL A 176 -0.68 6.64 -16.25
CA VAL A 176 -1.58 5.48 -16.17
C VAL A 176 -2.76 5.70 -17.12
N PRO A 177 -2.66 5.24 -18.38
CA PRO A 177 -3.65 5.52 -19.40
C PRO A 177 -5.06 5.04 -19.06
N GLU A 178 -5.19 3.89 -18.39
CA GLU A 178 -6.46 3.29 -18.02
C GLU A 178 -7.27 4.09 -17.00
N PHE A 179 -6.65 5.05 -16.30
CA PHE A 179 -7.30 5.93 -15.33
C PHE A 179 -7.21 7.42 -15.71
N SER A 180 -6.49 7.73 -16.79
CA SER A 180 -6.44 9.08 -17.34
C SER A 180 -7.67 9.37 -18.19
N THR A 181 -8.08 10.64 -18.22
CA THR A 181 -9.12 11.17 -19.12
C THR A 181 -8.49 12.22 -20.05
N ASP A 182 -9.27 12.77 -20.99
CA ASP A 182 -8.83 13.87 -21.84
C ASP A 182 -8.57 15.16 -21.03
N GLU A 183 -9.20 15.29 -19.86
CA GLU A 183 -9.12 16.48 -19.00
C GLU A 183 -8.12 16.31 -17.85
N GLU A 184 -7.87 15.09 -17.40
CA GLU A 184 -7.04 14.80 -16.22
C GLU A 184 -6.13 13.62 -16.45
N GLU A 185 -4.82 13.86 -16.27
CA GLU A 185 -3.81 12.84 -16.35
C GLU A 185 -3.62 12.15 -15.00
N TYR A 186 -3.84 10.83 -14.97
CA TYR A 186 -3.53 10.02 -13.78
C TYR A 186 -2.10 9.52 -13.84
N THR A 187 -1.32 9.78 -12.80
CA THR A 187 0.11 9.40 -12.74
C THR A 187 0.45 8.65 -11.48
N ASN A 188 1.45 7.75 -11.61
CA ASN A 188 2.15 7.13 -10.50
C ASN A 188 3.51 7.78 -10.32
N GLN A 189 3.91 7.97 -9.08
CA GLN A 189 5.19 8.52 -8.69
C GLN A 189 5.96 7.50 -7.86
N ILE A 190 7.24 7.33 -8.14
CA ILE A 190 8.13 6.45 -7.41
C ILE A 190 9.09 7.31 -6.57
N TYR A 191 9.20 6.94 -5.32
CA TYR A 191 10.10 7.55 -4.35
C TYR A 191 11.01 6.51 -3.72
N ARG A 192 12.18 6.96 -3.25
CA ARG A 192 13.10 6.15 -2.45
C ARG A 192 13.67 6.95 -1.29
N LYS A 193 14.10 6.25 -0.26
CA LYS A 193 14.82 6.84 0.87
C LYS A 193 16.00 5.96 1.23
N HIS A 194 17.19 6.58 1.37
CA HIS A 194 18.34 5.92 1.96
C HIS A 194 18.13 5.81 3.47
N ILE A 195 18.11 4.59 4.00
CA ILE A 195 17.80 4.30 5.39
C ILE A 195 18.97 3.71 6.18
N LYS A 196 20.11 3.47 5.53
CA LYS A 196 21.35 3.07 6.21
C LYS A 196 21.86 4.22 7.09
N ILE A 197 22.38 3.89 8.25
CA ILE A 197 23.03 4.83 9.17
C ILE A 197 24.45 5.11 8.69
#